data_740bd31a44689a666eaa91a3db120afb
#
_entry.id   740bd31a44689a666eaa91a3db120afb
#
_cell.length_a   1.000
_cell.length_b   1.000
_cell.length_c   1.000
_cell.angle_alpha   90.00
_cell.angle_beta   90.00
_cell.angle_gamma   90.00
#
_symmetry.space_group_name_H-M   'P 1'
#
loop_
_entity.id
_entity.type
_entity.pdbx_description
1 polymer ?
#
loop_
_entity_poly.entity_id
_entity_poly.type
_entity_poly.pdbx_seq_one_letter_code
_entity_poly.pdbx_strand_id
1 'polypeptide(L)'
;MKDQFPTYKTLKTSSLIPYARNSRTHSEQQVYKIAASIKEFGFLNPVIVDGNNGIVAGHGRVLAAQKLGMDALPVIEANHLLSLIHI
;
A
#
# COMPACT_ATOMS: atom_id res chain seq x y z
N MET A 1 -23.09 -6.45 -9.82
CA MET A 1 -22.77 -5.94 -8.69
C MET A 1 -21.68 -6.51 -7.97
N LYS A 2 -21.16 -7.64 -8.30
CA LYS A 2 -20.01 -8.19 -7.66
C LYS A 2 -18.82 -7.30 -7.81
N ASP A 3 -18.87 -6.35 -8.71
CA ASP A 3 -17.72 -5.49 -8.89
C ASP A 3 -17.68 -4.30 -7.98
N GLN A 4 -18.59 -4.23 -7.06
CA GLN A 4 -18.63 -3.12 -6.15
C GLN A 4 -17.50 -3.13 -5.15
N PHE A 5 -16.91 -4.29 -4.90
CA PHE A 5 -15.88 -4.41 -3.89
C PHE A 5 -14.53 -4.65 -4.54
N PRO A 6 -13.50 -3.93 -4.11
CA PRO A 6 -12.18 -4.14 -4.67
C PRO A 6 -11.67 -5.52 -4.32
N THR A 7 -10.81 -6.04 -5.19
CA THR A 7 -10.22 -7.33 -4.98
C THR A 7 -8.89 -7.15 -4.28
N TYR A 8 -8.71 -7.86 -3.17
CA TYR A 8 -7.46 -7.85 -2.46
C TYR A 8 -6.49 -8.81 -3.11
N LYS A 9 -5.25 -8.40 -3.19
CA LYS A 9 -4.18 -9.22 -3.72
C LYS A 9 -3.01 -9.17 -2.78
N THR A 10 -2.09 -10.09 -2.93
CA THR A 10 -0.83 -10.03 -2.23
C THR A 10 0.27 -9.82 -3.26
N LEU A 11 1.06 -8.80 -3.08
CA LEU A 11 2.18 -8.54 -3.97
C LEU A 11 3.47 -8.53 -3.18
N LYS A 12 4.57 -8.84 -3.88
CA LYS A 12 5.88 -8.75 -3.25
C LYS A 12 6.17 -7.30 -2.93
N THR A 13 6.67 -7.06 -1.75
CA THR A 13 7.01 -5.71 -1.33
C THR A 13 7.98 -5.06 -2.32
N SER A 14 8.91 -5.84 -2.83
CA SER A 14 9.91 -5.33 -3.76
C SER A 14 9.35 -4.97 -5.13
N SER A 15 8.14 -5.41 -5.44
CA SER A 15 7.53 -5.12 -6.74
C SER A 15 6.79 -3.81 -6.76
N LEU A 16 6.64 -3.15 -5.63
CA LEU A 16 5.89 -1.91 -5.56
C LEU A 16 6.77 -0.74 -5.96
N ILE A 17 6.18 0.19 -6.70
CA ILE A 17 6.93 1.31 -7.27
C ILE A 17 6.43 2.60 -6.66
N PRO A 18 7.26 3.32 -5.92
CA PRO A 18 6.82 4.60 -5.37
C PRO A 18 6.82 5.66 -6.46
N TYR A 19 5.78 6.46 -6.49
CA TYR A 19 5.74 7.61 -7.39
C TYR A 19 6.44 8.77 -6.72
N ALA A 20 7.25 9.46 -7.47
CA ALA A 20 7.98 10.60 -6.94
C ALA A 20 7.04 11.64 -6.33
N ARG A 21 5.90 11.83 -6.95
CA ARG A 21 4.92 12.79 -6.46
C ARG A 21 4.34 12.42 -5.13
N ASN A 22 4.19 11.14 -4.89
CA ASN A 22 3.54 10.64 -3.69
C ASN A 22 4.50 10.16 -2.65
N SER A 23 5.79 10.18 -2.93
CA SER A 23 6.73 9.68 -1.96
C SER A 23 7.10 10.81 -1.03
N ARG A 24 6.17 11.14 -0.16
CA ARG A 24 6.43 12.13 0.84
C ARG A 24 7.44 11.60 1.80
N THR A 25 8.18 12.50 2.39
CA THR A 25 9.11 12.12 3.42
C THR A 25 8.34 11.71 4.66
N HIS A 26 8.50 10.48 5.07
CA HIS A 26 7.94 10.01 6.32
C HIS A 26 9.05 9.97 7.33
N SER A 27 8.81 10.52 8.51
CA SER A 27 9.82 10.48 9.55
C SER A 27 10.02 9.05 10.01
N GLU A 28 11.18 8.75 10.53
CA GLU A 28 11.45 7.44 11.08
C GLU A 28 10.48 7.10 12.19
N GLN A 29 10.11 8.10 12.95
CA GLN A 29 9.18 7.93 14.03
C GLN A 29 7.80 7.48 13.54
N GLN A 30 7.34 8.07 12.45
CA GLN A 30 6.07 7.66 11.86
C GLN A 30 6.13 6.25 11.32
N VAL A 31 7.21 5.91 10.64
CA VAL A 31 7.36 4.57 10.10
C VAL A 31 7.43 3.57 11.24
N TYR A 32 8.09 3.92 12.32
CA TYR A 32 8.20 3.08 13.49
C TYR A 32 6.84 2.80 14.10
N LYS A 33 6.00 3.82 14.19
CA LYS A 33 4.66 3.64 14.72
C LYS A 33 3.81 2.73 13.86
N ILE A 34 3.91 2.92 12.56
CA ILE A 34 3.18 2.08 11.63
C ILE A 34 3.68 0.64 11.73
N ALA A 35 4.99 0.45 11.81
CA ALA A 35 5.56 -0.88 11.92
C ALA A 35 5.11 -1.56 13.21
N ALA A 36 5.08 -0.82 14.30
CA ALA A 36 4.64 -1.37 15.58
C ALA A 36 3.19 -1.82 15.51
N SER A 37 2.36 -1.04 14.85
CA SER A 37 0.95 -1.38 14.67
C SER A 37 0.79 -2.64 13.84
N ILE A 38 1.56 -2.75 12.76
CA ILE A 38 1.50 -3.93 11.91
C ILE A 38 1.95 -5.15 12.69
N LYS A 39 2.98 -5.00 13.49
CA LYS A 39 3.51 -6.11 14.25
C LYS A 39 2.50 -6.60 15.29
N GLU A 40 1.76 -5.69 15.88
CA GLU A 40 0.83 -6.04 16.93
C GLU A 40 -0.52 -6.52 16.40
N PHE A 41 -1.05 -5.85 15.40
CA PHE A 41 -2.41 -6.10 14.92
C PHE A 41 -2.48 -6.72 13.54
N GLY A 42 -1.37 -6.84 12.87
CA GLY A 42 -1.36 -7.32 11.50
C GLY A 42 -1.53 -6.18 10.52
N PHE A 43 -1.46 -6.50 9.25
CA PHE A 43 -1.53 -5.51 8.18
C PHE A 43 -3.01 -5.29 7.87
N LEU A 44 -3.64 -4.38 8.56
CA LEU A 44 -5.09 -4.20 8.50
C LEU A 44 -5.55 -3.37 7.32
N ASN A 45 -4.75 -2.39 6.92
CA ASN A 45 -5.12 -1.51 5.81
C ASN A 45 -4.24 -1.80 4.61
N PRO A 46 -4.82 -2.31 3.54
CA PRO A 46 -4.00 -2.65 2.37
C PRO A 46 -3.42 -1.40 1.71
N VAL A 47 -2.35 -1.60 0.98
CA VAL A 47 -1.76 -0.55 0.16
C VAL A 47 -2.57 -0.47 -1.12
N ILE A 48 -2.78 0.73 -1.62
CA ILE A 48 -3.51 0.92 -2.86
C ILE A 48 -2.52 1.15 -3.99
N VAL A 49 -2.63 0.34 -5.04
CA VAL A 49 -1.72 0.41 -6.17
C VAL A 49 -2.51 0.58 -7.47
N ASP A 50 -1.86 1.06 -8.49
CA ASP A 50 -2.45 1.13 -9.82
C ASP A 50 -2.14 -0.16 -10.58
N GLY A 51 -2.48 -0.22 -11.84
CA GLY A 51 -2.28 -1.42 -12.64
C GLY A 51 -0.83 -1.75 -12.93
N ASN A 52 0.08 -0.85 -12.62
CA ASN A 52 1.51 -1.05 -12.84
C ASN A 52 2.29 -1.15 -11.53
N ASN A 53 1.60 -1.51 -10.46
CA ASN A 53 2.20 -1.65 -9.14
C ASN A 53 2.72 -0.34 -8.55
N GLY A 54 2.26 0.78 -9.10
CA GLY A 54 2.61 2.08 -8.53
C GLY A 54 1.81 2.33 -7.27
N ILE A 55 2.47 2.83 -6.24
CA ILE A 55 1.82 3.08 -4.96
C ILE A 55 0.99 4.35 -5.04
N VAL A 56 -0.32 4.20 -4.95
CA VAL A 56 -1.23 5.33 -4.96
C VAL A 56 -1.44 5.84 -3.54
N ALA A 57 -1.57 4.94 -2.59
CA ALA A 57 -1.74 5.31 -1.20
C ALA A 57 -1.15 4.24 -0.31
N GLY A 58 -0.69 4.63 0.84
CA GLY A 58 -0.12 3.68 1.79
C GLY A 58 1.40 3.59 1.72
N HIS A 59 2.06 4.63 1.23
CA HIS A 59 3.51 4.63 1.11
C HIS A 59 4.19 4.37 2.47
N GLY A 60 3.65 4.97 3.52
CA GLY A 60 4.21 4.74 4.87
C GLY A 60 4.09 3.29 5.30
N ARG A 61 3.01 2.63 4.91
CA ARG A 61 2.84 1.19 5.22
C ARG A 61 3.84 0.34 4.46
N VAL A 62 4.18 0.74 3.23
CA VAL A 62 5.20 0.03 2.48
C VAL A 62 6.56 0.16 3.16
N LEU A 63 6.89 1.37 3.59
CA LEU A 63 8.15 1.59 4.30
C LEU A 63 8.21 0.79 5.59
N ALA A 64 7.09 0.74 6.31
CA ALA A 64 7.03 -0.04 7.54
C ALA A 64 7.20 -1.54 7.26
N ALA A 65 6.56 -2.01 6.20
CA ALA A 65 6.71 -3.42 5.82
C ALA A 65 8.15 -3.76 5.47
N GLN A 66 8.82 -2.86 4.78
CA GLN A 66 10.22 -3.05 4.45
C GLN A 66 11.07 -3.10 5.72
N LYS A 67 10.75 -2.24 6.66
CA LYS A 67 11.47 -2.21 7.93
C LYS A 67 11.29 -3.51 8.71
N LEU A 68 10.12 -4.10 8.62
CA LEU A 68 9.82 -5.36 9.30
C LEU A 68 10.33 -6.57 8.54
N GLY A 69 10.84 -6.38 7.35
CA GLY A 69 11.33 -7.50 6.54
C GLY A 69 10.22 -8.32 5.92
N MET A 70 9.06 -7.71 5.69
CA MET A 70 7.95 -8.43 5.07
C MET A 70 8.21 -8.58 3.59
N ASP A 71 8.14 -9.81 3.09
CA ASP A 71 8.38 -10.09 1.67
C ASP A 71 7.18 -9.75 0.83
N ALA A 72 6.01 -9.75 1.41
CA ALA A 72 4.78 -9.51 0.67
C ALA A 72 3.80 -8.78 1.57
N LEU A 73 2.86 -8.08 0.95
CA LEU A 73 1.86 -7.36 1.71
C LEU A 73 0.56 -7.29 0.91
N PRO A 74 -0.55 -7.03 1.60
CA PRO A 74 -1.84 -6.96 0.91
C PRO A 74 -2.01 -5.63 0.19
N VAL A 75 -2.55 -5.70 -1.02
CA VAL A 75 -2.79 -4.50 -1.82
C VAL A 75 -4.19 -4.57 -2.41
N ILE A 76 -4.69 -3.41 -2.80
CA ILE A 76 -5.91 -3.30 -3.58
C ILE A 76 -5.52 -2.56 -4.86
N GLU A 77 -5.89 -3.11 -5.98
CA GLU A 77 -5.64 -2.46 -7.26
C GLU A 77 -6.75 -1.47 -7.53
N ALA A 78 -6.39 -0.25 -7.73
CA ALA A 78 -7.34 0.85 -7.80
C ALA A 78 -7.66 1.33 -9.21
N ASN A 79 -7.27 0.60 -10.22
CA ASN A 79 -7.55 1.00 -11.59
C ASN A 79 -9.01 1.30 -11.79
N HIS A 80 -9.84 0.41 -11.32
CA HIS A 80 -11.27 0.57 -11.47
C HIS A 80 -11.76 1.80 -10.72
N LEU A 81 -11.28 2.00 -9.52
CA LEU A 81 -11.68 3.15 -8.74
C LEU A 81 -11.22 4.44 -9.36
N LEU A 82 -10.01 4.47 -9.88
CA LEU A 82 -9.48 5.65 -10.52
C LEU A 82 -10.28 6.02 -11.76
N SER A 83 -10.71 5.02 -12.49
CA SER A 83 -11.51 5.24 -13.65
C SER A 83 -12.88 5.81 -13.30
N LEU A 84 -13.44 5.42 -12.19
CA LEU A 84 -14.73 5.93 -11.75
C LEU A 84 -14.66 7.33 -11.20
N ILE A 85 -13.61 7.66 -10.51
CA ILE A 85 -13.52 8.97 -9.94
C ILE A 85 -12.82 9.95 -10.84
N HIS A 86 -12.25 9.47 -11.88
CA HIS A 86 -11.61 10.35 -12.79
C HIS A 86 -12.65 11.08 -13.53
N ILE A 87 -12.89 12.13 -13.38
CA ILE A 87 -13.98 12.72 -14.06
C ILE A 87 -13.70 14.13 -14.43
#